data_bef8d500d68c1ae14585268badffacf4
#
_entry.id   bef8d500d68c1ae14585268badffacf4
#
_cell.length_a   1.000
_cell.length_b   1.000
_cell.length_c   1.000
_cell.angle_alpha   90.00
_cell.angle_beta   90.00
_cell.angle_gamma   90.00
#
_symmetry.space_group_name_H-M   'P 1'
#
loop_
_entity.id
_entity.type
_entity.pdbx_description
1 polymer ?
#
loop_
_entity_poly.entity_id
_entity_poly.type
_entity_poly.pdbx_seq_one_letter_code
_entity_poly.pdbx_strand_id
1 'polypeptide(L)'
;MNKTWRVEFDVRAAKELRKFAPEVRKKILLFLKEKIETELDPRRFGKALQANLAGLWRYRLEDYRIICMIQDDRLVVLALKIGHRRDIYR
;
A
#
# COMPACT_ATOMS: atom_id res chain seq x y z
N MET A 1 11.71 7.18 21.57
CA MET A 1 11.32 5.94 20.90
C MET A 1 10.82 6.21 19.51
N ASN A 2 11.25 5.40 18.57
CA ASN A 2 10.91 5.59 17.18
C ASN A 2 9.50 5.10 16.89
N LYS A 3 8.62 6.00 16.42
CA LYS A 3 7.23 5.66 16.07
C LYS A 3 7.06 5.59 14.56
N THR A 4 7.94 4.89 13.91
CA THR A 4 7.93 4.75 12.46
C THR A 4 6.89 3.72 12.04
N TRP A 5 6.08 4.08 11.05
CA TRP A 5 5.15 3.17 10.43
C TRP A 5 5.89 2.09 9.68
N ARG A 6 5.31 0.90 9.63
CA ARG A 6 5.85 -0.23 8.86
C ARG A 6 4.81 -0.69 7.85
N VAL A 7 5.29 -1.14 6.71
CA VAL A 7 4.45 -1.76 5.69
C VAL A 7 4.57 -3.27 5.81
N GLU A 8 3.43 -3.94 5.85
CA GLU A 8 3.35 -5.39 5.80
C GLU A 8 2.51 -5.78 4.59
N PHE A 9 2.69 -6.99 4.10
CA PHE A 9 1.96 -7.50 2.94
C PHE A 9 1.20 -8.74 3.35
N ASP A 10 -0.10 -8.80 3.04
CA ASP A 10 -0.79 -10.06 3.21
C ASP A 10 -0.38 -11.01 2.07
N VAL A 11 -0.84 -12.25 2.16
CA VAL A 11 -0.43 -13.30 1.22
C VAL A 11 -0.75 -12.91 -0.23
N ARG A 12 -1.92 -12.34 -0.45
CA ARG A 12 -2.35 -11.93 -1.79
C ARG A 12 -1.46 -10.81 -2.34
N ALA A 13 -1.26 -9.77 -1.55
CA ALA A 13 -0.44 -8.64 -1.98
C ALA A 13 0.99 -9.06 -2.27
N ALA A 14 1.55 -9.93 -1.44
CA ALA A 14 2.90 -10.45 -1.65
C ALA A 14 3.01 -11.22 -2.97
N LYS A 15 2.00 -12.03 -3.29
CA LYS A 15 1.97 -12.78 -4.54
C LYS A 15 1.85 -11.85 -5.75
N GLU A 16 0.99 -10.85 -5.64
CA GLU A 16 0.81 -9.88 -6.72
C GLU A 16 2.10 -9.11 -6.99
N LEU A 17 2.77 -8.69 -5.92
CA LEU A 17 4.03 -7.97 -6.04
C LEU A 17 5.09 -8.80 -6.77
N ARG A 18 5.17 -10.09 -6.47
CA ARG A 18 6.16 -10.98 -7.09
C ARG A 18 5.93 -11.18 -8.58
N LYS A 19 4.71 -10.97 -9.08
CA LYS A 19 4.39 -11.14 -10.50
C LYS A 19 4.81 -9.97 -11.37
N PHE A 20 5.08 -8.82 -10.76
CA PHE A 20 5.52 -7.66 -11.53
C PHE A 20 6.97 -7.80 -11.96
N ALA A 21 7.32 -7.11 -13.06
CA ALA A 21 8.70 -7.01 -13.50
C ALA A 21 9.56 -6.40 -12.38
N PRO A 22 10.84 -6.78 -12.30
CA PRO A 22 11.71 -6.28 -11.22
C PRO A 22 11.73 -4.76 -11.08
N GLU A 23 11.69 -4.03 -12.18
CA GLU A 23 11.71 -2.56 -12.14
C GLU A 23 10.46 -2.00 -11.45
N VAL A 24 9.30 -2.58 -11.75
CA VAL A 24 8.03 -2.16 -11.17
C VAL A 24 8.02 -2.50 -9.68
N ARG A 25 8.44 -3.70 -9.36
CA ARG A 25 8.51 -4.19 -7.98
C ARG A 25 9.39 -3.26 -7.13
N LYS A 26 10.55 -2.89 -7.66
CA LYS A 26 11.49 -2.01 -6.99
C LYS A 26 10.88 -0.62 -6.75
N LYS A 27 10.18 -0.08 -7.74
CA LYS A 27 9.51 1.22 -7.60
C LYS A 27 8.47 1.20 -6.48
N ILE A 28 7.66 0.14 -6.44
CA ILE A 28 6.61 0.00 -5.43
C ILE A 28 7.23 -0.09 -4.03
N LEU A 29 8.24 -0.93 -3.87
CA LEU A 29 8.90 -1.10 -2.58
C LEU A 29 9.58 0.18 -2.12
N LEU A 30 10.22 0.90 -3.04
CA LEU A 30 10.90 2.14 -2.72
C LEU A 30 9.90 3.23 -2.30
N PHE A 31 8.78 3.33 -3.02
CA PHE A 31 7.70 4.25 -2.66
C PHE A 31 7.21 4.00 -1.24
N LEU A 32 6.92 2.75 -0.93
CA LEU A 32 6.42 2.38 0.39
C LEU A 32 7.45 2.67 1.47
N LYS A 33 8.71 2.38 1.20
CA LYS A 33 9.77 2.63 2.17
C LYS A 33 9.97 4.12 2.41
N GLU A 34 10.09 4.92 1.36
CA GLU A 34 10.43 6.32 1.49
C GLU A 34 9.26 7.21 1.89
N LYS A 35 8.06 6.88 1.43
CA LYS A 35 6.89 7.74 1.64
C LYS A 35 5.99 7.29 2.77
N ILE A 36 5.95 6.00 3.06
CA ILE A 36 5.00 5.44 4.02
C ILE A 36 5.68 5.01 5.30
N GLU A 37 6.84 4.36 5.22
CA GLU A 37 7.58 3.92 6.41
C GLU A 37 8.31 5.09 7.05
N THR A 38 7.55 6.05 7.54
CA THR A 38 8.05 7.26 8.19
C THR A 38 7.31 7.48 9.51
N GLU A 39 7.61 8.56 10.19
CA GLU A 39 6.91 8.94 11.42
C GLU A 39 5.61 9.69 11.13
N LEU A 40 5.37 10.07 9.88
CA LEU A 40 4.22 10.87 9.49
C LEU A 40 3.02 9.99 9.18
N ASP A 41 1.83 10.59 9.23
CA ASP A 41 0.58 9.88 8.97
C ASP A 41 0.59 9.29 7.55
N PRO A 42 0.46 7.97 7.42
CA PRO A 42 0.48 7.33 6.10
C PRO A 42 -0.70 7.72 5.21
N ARG A 43 -1.76 8.28 5.79
CA ARG A 43 -2.94 8.70 5.02
C ARG A 43 -2.66 9.89 4.11
N ARG A 44 -1.63 10.67 4.41
CA ARG A 44 -1.33 11.90 3.65
C ARG A 44 -1.02 11.66 2.18
N PHE A 45 -0.60 10.47 1.80
CA PHE A 45 -0.37 10.12 0.40
C PHE A 45 -1.46 9.24 -0.17
N GLY A 46 -2.46 8.89 0.63
CA GLY A 46 -3.50 7.98 0.23
C GLY A 46 -4.83 8.66 0.02
N LYS A 47 -5.78 7.87 -0.44
CA LYS A 47 -7.15 8.29 -0.61
C LYS A 47 -8.07 7.24 0.00
N ALA A 48 -9.01 7.68 0.82
CA ALA A 48 -9.98 6.78 1.44
C ALA A 48 -10.90 6.20 0.35
N LEU A 49 -11.15 4.91 0.44
CA LEU A 49 -12.06 4.23 -0.46
C LEU A 49 -13.47 4.26 0.11
N GLN A 50 -14.46 3.97 -0.76
CA GLN A 50 -15.86 4.10 -0.41
C GLN A 50 -16.64 2.84 -0.74
N ALA A 51 -17.95 2.86 -0.48
CA ALA A 51 -18.86 1.77 -0.74
C ALA A 51 -18.40 0.48 -0.05
N ASN A 52 -18.34 -0.62 -0.78
CA ASN A 52 -17.95 -1.91 -0.20
C ASN A 52 -16.47 -1.98 0.22
N LEU A 53 -15.68 -0.96 -0.13
CA LEU A 53 -14.28 -0.87 0.26
C LEU A 53 -14.04 0.20 1.34
N ALA A 54 -15.12 0.69 1.96
CA ALA A 54 -15.02 1.70 3.01
C ALA A 54 -14.12 1.19 4.15
N GLY A 55 -13.29 2.08 4.67
CA GLY A 55 -12.33 1.73 5.71
C GLY A 55 -10.94 1.41 5.18
N LEU A 56 -10.82 1.19 3.88
CA LEU A 56 -9.54 0.93 3.25
C LEU A 56 -9.03 2.20 2.58
N TRP A 57 -7.73 2.17 2.25
CA TRP A 57 -7.03 3.30 1.65
C TRP A 57 -6.32 2.84 0.39
N ARG A 58 -6.13 3.78 -0.55
CA ARG A 58 -5.46 3.51 -1.80
C ARG A 58 -4.25 4.43 -1.95
N TYR A 59 -3.10 3.84 -2.26
CA TYR A 59 -1.96 4.59 -2.76
C TYR A 59 -1.90 4.47 -4.27
N ARG A 60 -1.46 5.53 -4.89
CA ARG A 60 -1.33 5.62 -6.33
C ARG A 60 0.13 5.85 -6.69
N LEU A 61 0.68 4.97 -7.50
CA LEU A 61 2.04 5.09 -8.00
C LEU A 61 2.02 4.82 -9.50
N GLU A 62 2.09 5.89 -10.32
CA GLU A 62 1.97 5.78 -11.77
C GLU A 62 0.66 5.05 -12.12
N ASP A 63 0.74 3.96 -12.89
CA ASP A 63 -0.43 3.17 -13.25
C ASP A 63 -0.76 2.08 -12.24
N TYR A 64 -0.04 2.02 -11.13
CA TYR A 64 -0.24 0.99 -10.12
C TYR A 64 -1.01 1.53 -8.93
N ARG A 65 -1.76 0.63 -8.29
CA ARG A 65 -2.57 0.96 -7.11
C ARG A 65 -2.26 -0.04 -6.01
N ILE A 66 -2.20 0.46 -4.80
CA ILE A 66 -1.98 -0.36 -3.61
C ILE A 66 -3.16 -0.11 -2.68
N ILE A 67 -3.93 -1.14 -2.42
CA ILE A 67 -5.05 -1.05 -1.48
C ILE A 67 -4.58 -1.61 -0.15
N CYS A 68 -4.79 -0.85 0.91
CA CYS A 68 -4.25 -1.20 2.22
C CYS A 68 -5.22 -0.88 3.34
N MET A 69 -4.95 -1.49 4.49
CA MET A 69 -5.62 -1.23 5.74
C MET A 69 -4.61 -0.56 6.67
N ILE A 70 -4.97 0.59 7.22
CA ILE A 70 -4.10 1.32 8.13
C ILE A 70 -4.48 0.94 9.55
N GLN A 71 -3.53 0.37 10.27
CA GLN A 71 -3.71 -0.12 11.64
C GLN A 71 -2.98 0.80 12.61
N ASP A 72 -3.70 1.78 13.14
CA ASP A 72 -3.11 2.81 14.00
C ASP A 72 -2.53 2.24 15.30
N ASP A 73 -3.19 1.23 15.85
CA ASP A 73 -2.76 0.62 17.10
C ASP A 73 -1.42 -0.11 16.98
N ARG A 74 -1.07 -0.55 15.76
CA ARG A 74 0.18 -1.26 15.50
C ARG A 74 1.20 -0.43 14.73
N LEU A 75 0.82 0.75 14.27
CA LEU A 75 1.61 1.58 13.35
C LEU A 75 2.01 0.76 12.11
N VAL A 76 1.04 0.07 11.54
CA VAL A 76 1.23 -0.80 10.38
C VAL A 76 0.29 -0.38 9.26
N VAL A 77 0.84 -0.34 8.05
CA VAL A 77 0.06 -0.24 6.82
C VAL A 77 0.09 -1.61 6.17
N LEU A 78 -1.02 -2.31 6.21
CA LEU A 78 -1.11 -3.66 5.67
C LEU A 78 -1.58 -3.60 4.22
N ALA A 79 -0.69 -3.94 3.29
CA ALA A 79 -1.03 -4.00 1.88
C ALA A 79 -1.86 -5.26 1.63
N LEU A 80 -3.07 -5.07 1.09
CA LEU A 80 -4.02 -6.14 0.84
C LEU A 80 -4.05 -6.55 -0.63
N LYS A 81 -3.85 -5.59 -1.52
CA LYS A 81 -3.96 -5.84 -2.96
C LYS A 81 -3.08 -4.85 -3.71
N ILE A 82 -2.33 -5.34 -4.70
CA ILE A 82 -1.48 -4.51 -5.54
C ILE A 82 -1.75 -4.89 -6.99
N GLY A 83 -2.02 -3.90 -7.82
CA GLY A 83 -2.30 -4.19 -9.21
C GLY A 83 -2.25 -2.96 -10.10
N HIS A 84 -2.35 -3.22 -11.40
CA HIS A 84 -2.48 -2.16 -12.39
C HIS A 84 -3.85 -1.49 -12.22
N ARG A 85 -3.93 -0.19 -12.48
CA ARG A 85 -5.17 0.57 -12.32
C ARG A 85 -6.37 -0.05 -13.04
N ARG A 86 -6.13 -0.78 -14.14
CA ARG A 86 -7.20 -1.43 -14.91
C ARG A 86 -7.77 -2.64 -14.20
N ASP A 87 -7.01 -3.28 -13.33
CA ASP A 87 -7.37 -4.58 -12.77
C ASP A 87 -7.65 -4.55 -11.28
N ILE A 88 -7.27 -3.47 -10.59
CA ILE A 88 -7.25 -3.44 -9.13
C ILE A 88 -8.63 -3.61 -8.50
N TYR A 89 -9.67 -3.16 -9.18
CA TYR A 89 -11.04 -3.22 -8.65
C TYR A 89 -11.89 -4.35 -9.26
N ARG A 90 -11.26 -5.26 -9.97
CA ARG A 90 -11.95 -6.40 -10.56
C ARG A 90 -12.01 -7.58 -9.62
#